data_b80484083d5fe549d907208c2ba4672f
#
_entry.id   b80484083d5fe549d907208c2ba4672f
#
_cell.length_a   1.000
_cell.length_b   1.000
_cell.length_c   1.000
_cell.angle_alpha   90.00
_cell.angle_beta   90.00
_cell.angle_gamma   90.00
#
_symmetry.space_group_name_H-M   'P 1'
#
loop_
_entity.id
_entity.type
_entity.pdbx_description
1 polymer ?
#
loop_
_entity_poly.entity_id
_entity_poly.type
_entity_poly.pdbx_seq_one_letter_code
_entity_poly.pdbx_strand_id
1 'polypeptide(L)'
;MKLPNINEARKRTKDKIEVSYDKYKVPDSIHNIGHNKTYTILTYGCQMNVHDSENISGIMEDLGYTKEESYEKADVIIINTCAIRENAQNKVVGILGRIKKLKENNPNIITIIGGCMPQEESVSNMIHDKYKWVDIVLGTHNIYDIPGLLENVIKNRKQNIEVYSVEGSIIENLPVKRDSKIKAWVNIQYGCDKFCSYCIVPYTRGKQRSRLPQDILKEIKDLKEKGYKEVTLLGQNVNAYGKDLEINYTMANLLEEVSETGIERIRFVTSHPWDFTSDMIDVIAKCPNIMPYIHLPIQSGSDNILKKMNRRYTTSEYKKLFHELKDKVPGVSITTDIIVGFPGETEEDFQKTLEVYEELKYDLAYTFIYSPREGTPAAKIEDNISLKEKEDRLQRLNSVVNKYARENNEKYKDKIVPVLIEGYSDKGEKLMGYTDTMKLVNVEGDKVNIGKIVNVHITDVKTWSMEGEVVSDRK
;
A
#
# COMPACT_ATOMS: atom_id res chain seq x y z
N MET A 1 -3.41 -27.34 11.00
CA MET A 1 -2.68 -26.12 11.43
C MET A 1 -1.42 -25.99 10.60
N LYS A 2 -1.21 -24.86 9.97
CA LYS A 2 -0.05 -24.55 9.13
C LYS A 2 0.51 -23.22 9.60
N LEU A 3 1.73 -23.20 10.11
CA LEU A 3 2.40 -22.01 10.63
C LEU A 3 3.47 -21.53 9.64
N PRO A 4 3.70 -20.20 9.55
CA PRO A 4 4.74 -19.67 8.68
C PRO A 4 6.12 -20.05 9.18
N ASN A 5 7.09 -20.23 8.27
CA ASN A 5 8.47 -20.54 8.57
C ASN A 5 9.41 -19.60 7.82
N ILE A 6 10.10 -18.73 8.56
CA ILE A 6 11.00 -17.74 7.97
C ILE A 6 12.20 -18.35 7.23
N ASN A 7 12.63 -19.56 7.61
CA ASN A 7 13.72 -20.24 6.91
C ASN A 7 13.27 -20.74 5.54
N GLU A 8 12.01 -21.15 5.37
CA GLU A 8 11.45 -21.45 4.07
C GLU A 8 11.38 -20.18 3.21
N ALA A 9 10.91 -19.08 3.78
CA ALA A 9 10.89 -17.79 3.10
C ALA A 9 12.29 -17.34 2.64
N ARG A 10 13.35 -17.63 3.40
CA ARG A 10 14.75 -17.36 3.04
C ARG A 10 15.29 -18.26 1.92
N LYS A 11 14.91 -19.53 1.90
CA LYS A 11 15.32 -20.47 0.83
C LYS A 11 14.87 -20.00 -0.55
N ARG A 12 13.74 -19.32 -0.64
CA ARG A 12 13.18 -18.78 -1.89
C ARG A 12 14.10 -17.82 -2.63
N THR A 13 15.09 -17.21 -1.98
CA THR A 13 16.06 -16.33 -2.66
C THR A 13 16.85 -17.04 -3.75
N LYS A 14 16.96 -18.37 -3.72
CA LYS A 14 17.78 -19.18 -4.63
C LYS A 14 16.97 -19.95 -5.67
N ASP A 15 15.72 -20.27 -5.38
CA ASP A 15 14.90 -21.13 -6.23
C ASP A 15 13.95 -20.32 -7.12
N LYS A 16 13.78 -20.72 -8.37
CA LYS A 16 12.65 -20.25 -9.20
C LYS A 16 11.36 -20.73 -8.55
N ILE A 17 10.38 -19.83 -8.41
CA ILE A 17 9.03 -20.22 -8.02
C ILE A 17 8.26 -20.47 -9.31
N GLU A 18 7.63 -21.61 -9.39
CA GLU A 18 6.64 -21.88 -10.44
C GLU A 18 5.36 -21.11 -10.09
N VAL A 19 4.99 -20.14 -10.92
CA VAL A 19 3.81 -19.31 -10.72
C VAL A 19 2.66 -19.93 -11.49
N SER A 20 1.59 -20.34 -10.78
CA SER A 20 0.33 -20.74 -11.42
C SER A 20 -0.63 -19.56 -11.47
N TYR A 21 -1.45 -19.53 -12.53
CA TYR A 21 -2.51 -18.53 -12.72
C TYR A 21 -3.85 -19.26 -12.67
N ASP A 22 -4.56 -19.08 -11.57
CA ASP A 22 -5.82 -19.76 -11.30
C ASP A 22 -6.96 -18.74 -11.21
N LYS A 23 -8.20 -19.23 -11.37
CA LYS A 23 -9.40 -18.42 -11.22
C LYS A 23 -10.10 -18.74 -9.92
N TYR A 24 -10.57 -17.70 -9.22
CA TYR A 24 -11.39 -17.86 -8.04
C TYR A 24 -12.66 -18.67 -8.34
N LYS A 25 -12.94 -19.62 -7.48
CA LYS A 25 -14.16 -20.44 -7.53
C LYS A 25 -14.62 -20.77 -6.12
N VAL A 26 -15.90 -20.63 -5.90
CA VAL A 26 -16.58 -21.08 -4.67
C VAL A 26 -17.51 -22.23 -5.01
N PRO A 27 -17.49 -23.33 -4.24
CA PRO A 27 -18.46 -24.41 -4.43
C PRO A 27 -19.89 -23.91 -4.18
N ASP A 28 -20.84 -24.32 -5.04
CA ASP A 28 -22.25 -23.91 -4.95
C ASP A 28 -22.87 -24.19 -3.55
N SER A 29 -22.38 -25.22 -2.87
CA SER A 29 -22.86 -25.62 -1.53
C SER A 29 -22.64 -24.58 -0.44
N ILE A 30 -21.74 -23.61 -0.63
CA ILE A 30 -21.37 -22.60 0.38
C ILE A 30 -21.64 -21.15 -0.07
N HIS A 31 -22.14 -20.90 -1.27
CA HIS A 31 -22.46 -19.53 -1.75
C HIS A 31 -23.45 -18.76 -0.85
N ASN A 32 -24.28 -19.42 -0.08
CA ASN A 32 -25.25 -18.78 0.81
C ASN A 32 -24.98 -19.02 2.29
N ILE A 33 -23.76 -19.39 2.67
CA ILE A 33 -23.38 -19.68 4.05
C ILE A 33 -23.54 -18.47 4.98
N GLY A 34 -23.49 -17.27 4.43
CA GLY A 34 -23.64 -15.98 5.09
C GLY A 34 -25.04 -15.38 5.03
N HIS A 35 -26.06 -16.10 4.51
CA HIS A 35 -27.40 -15.55 4.38
C HIS A 35 -27.96 -15.08 5.74
N ASN A 36 -28.47 -13.84 5.79
CA ASN A 36 -28.94 -13.14 6.99
C ASN A 36 -27.85 -12.94 8.07
N LYS A 37 -26.59 -12.96 7.73
CA LYS A 37 -25.46 -12.66 8.61
C LYS A 37 -24.67 -11.48 8.12
N THR A 38 -23.96 -10.85 9.05
CA THR A 38 -23.20 -9.65 8.79
C THR A 38 -21.70 -9.89 8.99
N TYR A 39 -20.89 -9.06 8.31
CA TYR A 39 -19.44 -9.03 8.51
C TYR A 39 -18.91 -7.61 8.61
N THR A 40 -17.82 -7.44 9.31
CA THR A 40 -17.05 -6.20 9.32
C THR A 40 -15.57 -6.47 9.10
N ILE A 41 -14.85 -5.49 8.52
CA ILE A 41 -13.40 -5.57 8.32
C ILE A 41 -12.73 -4.37 8.95
N LEU A 42 -11.79 -4.64 9.85
CA LEU A 42 -10.93 -3.66 10.47
C LEU A 42 -9.56 -3.73 9.79
N THR A 43 -9.24 -2.72 8.97
CA THR A 43 -8.01 -2.70 8.18
C THR A 43 -6.95 -1.83 8.85
N TYR A 44 -5.81 -2.43 9.16
CA TYR A 44 -4.64 -1.75 9.71
C TYR A 44 -3.44 -1.99 8.81
N GLY A 45 -3.01 -0.97 8.05
CA GLY A 45 -1.84 -1.19 7.19
C GLY A 45 -1.66 -0.18 6.07
N CYS A 46 -1.08 -0.66 4.98
CA CYS A 46 -0.80 0.09 3.76
C CYS A 46 -1.92 -0.09 2.72
N GLN A 47 -1.76 0.56 1.57
CA GLN A 47 -2.71 0.49 0.44
C GLN A 47 -2.96 -0.96 -0.02
N MET A 48 -1.94 -1.81 0.07
CA MET A 48 -2.06 -3.23 -0.24
C MET A 48 -3.01 -3.95 0.71
N ASN A 49 -3.01 -3.62 2.02
CA ASN A 49 -3.99 -4.16 2.96
C ASN A 49 -5.41 -3.62 2.67
N VAL A 50 -5.53 -2.38 2.20
CA VAL A 50 -6.84 -1.85 1.77
C VAL A 50 -7.37 -2.66 0.60
N HIS A 51 -6.56 -2.88 -0.45
CA HIS A 51 -6.93 -3.72 -1.58
C HIS A 51 -7.25 -5.17 -1.17
N ASP A 52 -6.43 -5.78 -0.29
CA ASP A 52 -6.74 -7.12 0.26
C ASP A 52 -8.10 -7.12 0.97
N SER A 53 -8.45 -6.04 1.70
CA SER A 53 -9.76 -5.91 2.36
C SER A 53 -10.91 -5.74 1.38
N GLU A 54 -10.72 -5.05 0.25
CA GLU A 54 -11.72 -4.97 -0.83
C GLU A 54 -11.99 -6.36 -1.42
N ASN A 55 -10.94 -7.18 -1.62
CA ASN A 55 -11.08 -8.57 -2.07
C ASN A 55 -11.80 -9.43 -1.02
N ILE A 56 -11.40 -9.33 0.25
CA ILE A 56 -12.06 -10.06 1.34
C ILE A 56 -13.54 -9.65 1.43
N SER A 57 -13.85 -8.36 1.30
CA SER A 57 -15.23 -7.87 1.27
C SER A 57 -16.02 -8.48 0.11
N GLY A 58 -15.42 -8.54 -1.08
CA GLY A 58 -16.03 -9.18 -2.24
C GLY A 58 -16.32 -10.67 -1.99
N ILE A 59 -15.35 -11.41 -1.41
CA ILE A 59 -15.53 -12.81 -1.04
C ILE A 59 -16.67 -12.98 -0.03
N MET A 60 -16.73 -12.12 1.00
CA MET A 60 -17.80 -12.20 2.01
C MET A 60 -19.19 -11.94 1.40
N GLU A 61 -19.31 -10.96 0.51
CA GLU A 61 -20.57 -10.65 -0.17
C GLU A 61 -20.96 -11.79 -1.15
N ASP A 62 -19.99 -12.42 -1.82
CA ASP A 62 -20.22 -13.61 -2.69
C ASP A 62 -20.73 -14.82 -1.88
N LEU A 63 -20.33 -14.91 -0.61
CA LEU A 63 -20.86 -15.91 0.34
C LEU A 63 -22.22 -15.54 0.97
N GLY A 64 -22.81 -14.41 0.59
CA GLY A 64 -24.13 -13.95 1.05
C GLY A 64 -24.13 -13.16 2.37
N TYR A 65 -22.95 -12.76 2.90
CA TYR A 65 -22.87 -11.86 4.06
C TYR A 65 -23.15 -10.41 3.65
N THR A 66 -23.69 -9.62 4.57
CA THR A 66 -23.89 -8.17 4.40
C THR A 66 -22.89 -7.39 5.27
N LYS A 67 -22.31 -6.31 4.72
CA LYS A 67 -21.35 -5.47 5.46
C LYS A 67 -22.05 -4.72 6.59
N GLU A 68 -21.47 -4.76 7.79
CA GLU A 68 -21.87 -4.02 8.98
C GLU A 68 -20.74 -3.06 9.37
N GLU A 69 -21.07 -1.81 9.63
CA GLU A 69 -20.08 -0.78 9.97
C GLU A 69 -19.51 -0.95 11.39
N SER A 70 -20.37 -1.39 12.33
CA SER A 70 -19.97 -1.61 13.72
C SER A 70 -19.54 -3.06 13.96
N TYR A 71 -18.27 -3.26 14.32
CA TYR A 71 -17.78 -4.60 14.69
C TYR A 71 -18.49 -5.20 15.90
N GLU A 72 -19.16 -4.37 16.71
CA GLU A 72 -19.92 -4.81 17.89
C GLU A 72 -21.21 -5.53 17.51
N LYS A 73 -21.71 -5.33 16.29
CA LYS A 73 -22.95 -5.91 15.78
C LYS A 73 -22.72 -7.00 14.73
N ALA A 74 -21.49 -7.17 14.27
CA ALA A 74 -21.18 -8.10 13.20
C ALA A 74 -21.12 -9.55 13.69
N ASP A 75 -21.59 -10.48 12.86
CA ASP A 75 -21.47 -11.93 13.09
C ASP A 75 -20.06 -12.44 12.80
N VAL A 76 -19.36 -11.81 11.83
CA VAL A 76 -18.00 -12.11 11.47
C VAL A 76 -17.15 -10.85 11.56
N ILE A 77 -16.11 -10.88 12.38
CA ILE A 77 -15.16 -9.77 12.56
C ILE A 77 -13.83 -10.15 11.95
N ILE A 78 -13.41 -9.41 10.93
CA ILE A 78 -12.16 -9.64 10.19
C ILE A 78 -11.18 -8.53 10.52
N ILE A 79 -9.96 -8.89 10.92
CA ILE A 79 -8.87 -7.96 11.22
C ILE A 79 -7.78 -8.19 10.19
N ASN A 80 -7.66 -7.28 9.21
CA ASN A 80 -6.60 -7.31 8.22
C ASN A 80 -5.43 -6.44 8.67
N THR A 81 -4.25 -7.02 8.81
CA THR A 81 -3.15 -6.46 9.59
C THR A 81 -1.85 -6.32 8.81
N CYS A 82 -0.99 -5.40 9.26
CA CYS A 82 0.29 -5.08 8.67
C CYS A 82 1.46 -5.51 9.57
N ALA A 83 2.51 -6.07 8.98
CA ALA A 83 3.78 -6.38 9.64
C ALA A 83 4.77 -5.20 9.64
N ILE A 84 4.51 -4.16 8.81
CA ILE A 84 5.48 -3.08 8.58
C ILE A 84 5.38 -1.97 9.63
N ARG A 85 4.19 -1.76 10.23
CA ARG A 85 3.90 -0.63 11.13
C ARG A 85 3.67 -1.12 12.56
N GLU A 86 4.56 -0.81 13.48
CA GLU A 86 4.47 -1.17 14.90
C GLU A 86 3.16 -0.66 15.55
N ASN A 87 2.75 0.57 15.23
CA ASN A 87 1.47 1.11 15.67
C ASN A 87 0.25 0.29 15.23
N ALA A 88 0.36 -0.46 14.12
CA ALA A 88 -0.72 -1.34 13.68
C ALA A 88 -0.81 -2.57 14.59
N GLN A 89 0.32 -3.15 14.99
CA GLN A 89 0.35 -4.31 15.91
C GLN A 89 -0.24 -3.94 17.28
N ASN A 90 0.15 -2.78 17.84
CA ASN A 90 -0.39 -2.32 19.12
C ASN A 90 -1.91 -2.07 19.08
N LYS A 91 -2.42 -1.49 17.98
CA LYS A 91 -3.87 -1.33 17.77
C LYS A 91 -4.59 -2.67 17.70
N VAL A 92 -4.00 -3.67 17.04
CA VAL A 92 -4.58 -5.02 16.94
C VAL A 92 -4.69 -5.67 18.31
N VAL A 93 -3.65 -5.61 19.15
CA VAL A 93 -3.72 -6.16 20.51
C VAL A 93 -4.84 -5.51 21.33
N GLY A 94 -4.99 -4.18 21.21
CA GLY A 94 -6.07 -3.45 21.89
C GLY A 94 -7.49 -3.87 21.44
N ILE A 95 -7.69 -4.04 20.12
CA ILE A 95 -8.99 -4.45 19.59
C ILE A 95 -9.32 -5.91 19.92
N LEU A 96 -8.30 -6.80 19.93
CA LEU A 96 -8.48 -8.20 20.32
C LEU A 96 -9.06 -8.34 21.73
N GLY A 97 -8.62 -7.50 22.69
CA GLY A 97 -9.17 -7.49 24.04
C GLY A 97 -10.66 -7.10 24.08
N ARG A 98 -11.11 -6.20 23.21
CA ARG A 98 -12.52 -5.81 23.10
C ARG A 98 -13.34 -6.90 22.44
N ILE A 99 -12.88 -7.49 21.35
CA ILE A 99 -13.56 -8.57 20.62
C ILE A 99 -13.71 -9.79 21.51
N LYS A 100 -12.72 -10.10 22.36
CA LYS A 100 -12.81 -11.19 23.33
C LYS A 100 -14.03 -11.03 24.23
N LYS A 101 -14.25 -9.82 24.78
CA LYS A 101 -15.43 -9.53 25.62
C LYS A 101 -16.75 -9.68 24.87
N LEU A 102 -16.79 -9.26 23.59
CA LEU A 102 -17.99 -9.47 22.76
C LEU A 102 -18.27 -10.95 22.55
N LYS A 103 -17.23 -11.74 22.28
CA LYS A 103 -17.35 -13.18 22.06
C LYS A 103 -17.71 -13.96 23.34
N GLU A 104 -17.31 -13.48 24.52
CA GLU A 104 -17.75 -14.02 25.81
C GLU A 104 -19.29 -13.86 25.99
N ASN A 105 -19.86 -12.76 25.48
CA ASN A 105 -21.31 -12.51 25.50
C ASN A 105 -22.06 -13.21 24.36
N ASN A 106 -21.41 -13.34 23.17
CA ASN A 106 -21.97 -14.04 22.01
C ASN A 106 -20.93 -14.99 21.41
N PRO A 107 -20.87 -16.26 21.84
CA PRO A 107 -19.91 -17.25 21.36
C PRO A 107 -20.04 -17.58 19.86
N ASN A 108 -21.12 -17.15 19.20
CA ASN A 108 -21.34 -17.41 17.78
C ASN A 108 -20.57 -16.45 16.86
N ILE A 109 -20.05 -15.34 17.39
CA ILE A 109 -19.20 -14.44 16.61
C ILE A 109 -17.98 -15.22 16.11
N ILE A 110 -17.68 -15.08 14.80
CA ILE A 110 -16.48 -15.63 14.18
C ILE A 110 -15.45 -14.52 14.05
N THR A 111 -14.22 -14.78 14.51
CA THR A 111 -13.13 -13.82 14.44
C THR A 111 -12.04 -14.34 13.49
N ILE A 112 -11.67 -13.52 12.51
CA ILE A 112 -10.67 -13.82 11.51
C ILE A 112 -9.51 -12.81 11.65
N ILE A 113 -8.27 -13.28 11.74
CA ILE A 113 -7.07 -12.46 11.66
C ILE A 113 -6.35 -12.80 10.36
N GLY A 114 -6.11 -11.79 9.52
CA GLY A 114 -5.43 -11.94 8.23
C GLY A 114 -4.38 -10.87 7.97
N GLY A 115 -3.73 -10.97 6.80
CA GLY A 115 -2.77 -10.00 6.31
C GLY A 115 -1.31 -10.34 6.60
N CYS A 116 -0.44 -9.31 6.63
CA CYS A 116 1.01 -9.53 6.76
C CYS A 116 1.45 -9.94 8.17
N MET A 117 0.74 -9.53 9.22
CA MET A 117 1.14 -9.79 10.61
C MET A 117 1.15 -11.28 10.96
N PRO A 118 0.17 -12.12 10.58
CA PRO A 118 0.23 -13.55 10.80
C PRO A 118 1.37 -14.28 10.04
N GLN A 119 1.98 -13.66 9.05
CA GLN A 119 3.15 -14.22 8.36
C GLN A 119 4.42 -14.18 9.21
N GLU A 120 4.44 -13.47 10.32
CA GLU A 120 5.50 -13.52 11.31
C GLU A 120 5.28 -14.73 12.22
N GLU A 121 6.27 -15.63 12.28
CA GLU A 121 6.18 -16.90 13.01
C GLU A 121 5.88 -16.69 14.51
N SER A 122 6.55 -15.72 15.15
CA SER A 122 6.33 -15.36 16.55
C SER A 122 4.89 -14.87 16.82
N VAL A 123 4.31 -14.14 15.88
CA VAL A 123 2.93 -13.63 16.00
C VAL A 123 1.92 -14.77 15.86
N SER A 124 2.09 -15.64 14.86
CA SER A 124 1.20 -16.79 14.67
C SER A 124 1.25 -17.76 15.86
N ASN A 125 2.44 -17.99 16.41
CA ASN A 125 2.59 -18.77 17.64
C ASN A 125 1.92 -18.09 18.85
N MET A 126 2.09 -16.77 18.99
CA MET A 126 1.40 -16.01 20.05
C MET A 126 -0.12 -16.12 19.94
N ILE A 127 -0.67 -16.02 18.72
CA ILE A 127 -2.12 -16.15 18.50
C ILE A 127 -2.58 -17.56 18.86
N HIS A 128 -1.86 -18.59 18.42
CA HIS A 128 -2.16 -19.98 18.75
C HIS A 128 -2.17 -20.25 20.26
N ASP A 129 -1.20 -19.71 20.99
CA ASP A 129 -1.05 -20.02 22.42
C ASP A 129 -1.95 -19.18 23.31
N LYS A 130 -2.10 -17.89 23.03
CA LYS A 130 -2.78 -16.90 23.90
C LYS A 130 -4.19 -16.52 23.45
N TYR A 131 -4.51 -16.65 22.14
CA TYR A 131 -5.78 -16.19 21.57
C TYR A 131 -6.57 -17.36 20.94
N LYS A 132 -6.69 -18.46 21.67
CA LYS A 132 -7.40 -19.69 21.21
C LYS A 132 -8.88 -19.47 20.84
N TRP A 133 -9.45 -18.31 21.22
CA TRP A 133 -10.78 -17.90 20.88
C TRP A 133 -10.90 -17.25 19.49
N VAL A 134 -9.78 -16.92 18.84
CA VAL A 134 -9.75 -16.51 17.42
C VAL A 134 -10.01 -17.74 16.58
N ASP A 135 -11.00 -17.66 15.68
CA ASP A 135 -11.44 -18.84 14.93
C ASP A 135 -10.59 -19.16 13.71
N ILE A 136 -10.20 -18.11 12.96
CA ILE A 136 -9.43 -18.26 11.72
C ILE A 136 -8.21 -17.34 11.76
N VAL A 137 -7.04 -17.90 11.41
CA VAL A 137 -5.82 -17.15 11.16
C VAL A 137 -5.32 -17.51 9.76
N LEU A 138 -5.15 -16.51 8.91
CA LEU A 138 -4.69 -16.71 7.53
C LEU A 138 -3.61 -15.68 7.15
N GLY A 139 -2.78 -16.03 6.18
CA GLY A 139 -1.71 -15.18 5.68
C GLY A 139 -2.14 -14.32 4.49
N THR A 140 -1.15 -13.69 3.86
CA THR A 140 -1.33 -12.89 2.65
C THR A 140 -1.50 -13.74 1.38
N HIS A 141 -1.12 -15.01 1.45
CA HIS A 141 -1.05 -15.91 0.29
C HIS A 141 -2.31 -16.73 0.07
N ASN A 142 -3.27 -16.66 0.98
CA ASN A 142 -4.42 -17.55 0.96
C ASN A 142 -5.74 -16.91 1.39
N ILE A 143 -5.94 -15.64 1.08
CA ILE A 143 -7.23 -14.97 1.31
C ILE A 143 -8.39 -15.62 0.55
N TYR A 144 -8.10 -16.27 -0.57
CA TYR A 144 -9.08 -17.02 -1.37
C TYR A 144 -9.59 -18.32 -0.69
N ASP A 145 -8.92 -18.76 0.38
CA ASP A 145 -9.35 -19.94 1.16
C ASP A 145 -10.43 -19.59 2.20
N ILE A 146 -10.76 -18.31 2.40
CA ILE A 146 -11.76 -17.86 3.37
C ILE A 146 -13.07 -18.67 3.30
N PRO A 147 -13.64 -18.98 2.12
CA PRO A 147 -14.89 -19.75 2.05
C PRO A 147 -14.79 -21.12 2.72
N GLY A 148 -13.74 -21.88 2.41
CA GLY A 148 -13.51 -23.22 2.99
C GLY A 148 -13.19 -23.16 4.50
N LEU A 149 -12.43 -22.14 4.94
CA LEU A 149 -12.09 -21.93 6.35
C LEU A 149 -13.34 -21.57 7.17
N LEU A 150 -14.22 -20.71 6.63
CA LEU A 150 -15.51 -20.38 7.26
C LEU A 150 -16.41 -21.61 7.37
N GLU A 151 -16.56 -22.37 6.31
CA GLU A 151 -17.33 -23.62 6.31
C GLU A 151 -16.84 -24.57 7.41
N ASN A 152 -15.51 -24.76 7.48
CA ASN A 152 -14.89 -25.63 8.47
C ASN A 152 -15.16 -25.15 9.92
N VAL A 153 -14.98 -23.85 10.18
CA VAL A 153 -15.24 -23.28 11.52
C VAL A 153 -16.71 -23.38 11.91
N ILE A 154 -17.63 -23.12 10.99
CA ILE A 154 -19.07 -23.22 11.25
C ILE A 154 -19.48 -24.67 11.62
N LYS A 155 -18.90 -25.66 10.91
CA LYS A 155 -19.18 -27.09 11.16
C LYS A 155 -18.51 -27.62 12.43
N ASN A 156 -17.27 -27.27 12.68
CA ASN A 156 -16.43 -27.95 13.66
C ASN A 156 -16.16 -27.12 14.93
N ARG A 157 -16.38 -25.80 14.91
CA ARG A 157 -16.14 -24.86 16.02
C ARG A 157 -14.72 -24.98 16.62
N LYS A 158 -13.72 -25.23 15.78
CA LYS A 158 -12.30 -25.32 16.16
C LYS A 158 -11.50 -24.21 15.50
N GLN A 159 -10.51 -23.68 16.24
CA GLN A 159 -9.56 -22.72 15.69
C GLN A 159 -8.86 -23.33 14.48
N ASN A 160 -8.79 -22.56 13.40
CA ASN A 160 -8.14 -22.95 12.15
C ASN A 160 -7.03 -21.95 11.82
N ILE A 161 -5.78 -22.39 11.84
CA ILE A 161 -4.61 -21.59 11.51
C ILE A 161 -4.01 -22.15 10.21
N GLU A 162 -4.12 -21.37 9.14
CA GLU A 162 -3.65 -21.68 7.80
C GLU A 162 -2.82 -20.51 7.25
N VAL A 163 -1.54 -20.46 7.61
CA VAL A 163 -0.61 -19.43 7.14
C VAL A 163 0.46 -20.07 6.28
N TYR A 164 0.44 -19.78 4.98
CA TYR A 164 1.35 -20.37 4.03
C TYR A 164 2.67 -19.61 3.98
N SER A 165 3.79 -20.34 4.09
CA SER A 165 5.14 -19.78 3.94
C SER A 165 5.56 -19.67 2.48
N VAL A 166 4.94 -20.46 1.61
CA VAL A 166 5.25 -20.53 0.19
C VAL A 166 4.05 -20.12 -0.61
N GLU A 167 4.25 -19.19 -1.50
CA GLU A 167 3.31 -18.76 -2.52
C GLU A 167 3.66 -19.40 -3.85
N GLY A 168 2.69 -19.59 -4.70
CA GLY A 168 2.87 -20.14 -6.05
C GLY A 168 1.74 -19.71 -6.98
N SER A 169 0.60 -19.33 -6.42
CA SER A 169 -0.59 -19.02 -7.21
C SER A 169 -0.89 -17.53 -7.22
N ILE A 170 -1.28 -17.04 -8.40
CA ILE A 170 -2.00 -15.79 -8.59
C ILE A 170 -3.45 -16.17 -8.90
N ILE A 171 -4.37 -15.72 -8.06
CA ILE A 171 -5.78 -15.98 -8.25
C ILE A 171 -6.43 -14.78 -8.91
N GLU A 172 -6.86 -14.97 -10.16
CA GLU A 172 -7.58 -13.95 -10.91
C GLU A 172 -9.10 -14.04 -10.70
N ASN A 173 -9.80 -12.97 -11.04
CA ASN A 173 -11.25 -12.83 -10.87
C ASN A 173 -11.73 -12.99 -9.42
N LEU A 174 -10.90 -12.61 -8.44
CA LEU A 174 -11.40 -12.45 -7.09
C LEU A 174 -12.54 -11.42 -7.10
N PRO A 175 -13.65 -11.70 -6.40
CA PRO A 175 -14.69 -10.69 -6.24
C PRO A 175 -14.12 -9.52 -5.44
N VAL A 176 -14.42 -8.30 -5.86
CA VAL A 176 -13.89 -7.07 -5.25
C VAL A 176 -15.04 -6.15 -4.89
N LYS A 177 -15.16 -5.83 -3.61
CA LYS A 177 -16.05 -4.77 -3.14
C LYS A 177 -15.24 -3.51 -2.86
N ARG A 178 -15.23 -2.59 -3.81
CA ARG A 178 -14.45 -1.37 -3.71
C ARG A 178 -15.14 -0.35 -2.80
N ASP A 179 -14.36 0.28 -1.92
CA ASP A 179 -14.87 1.31 -1.02
C ASP A 179 -15.15 2.63 -1.76
N SER A 180 -14.39 2.93 -2.80
CA SER A 180 -14.59 4.11 -3.66
C SER A 180 -15.23 3.73 -5.00
N LYS A 181 -16.06 4.62 -5.52
CA LYS A 181 -16.60 4.57 -6.90
C LYS A 181 -15.87 5.50 -7.86
N ILE A 182 -14.86 6.22 -7.38
CA ILE A 182 -14.13 7.25 -8.14
C ILE A 182 -12.72 6.77 -8.47
N LYS A 183 -12.06 6.14 -7.51
CA LYS A 183 -10.68 5.62 -7.62
C LYS A 183 -10.65 4.13 -7.34
N ALA A 184 -9.75 3.42 -8.01
CA ALA A 184 -9.56 1.98 -7.78
C ALA A 184 -8.09 1.66 -7.55
N TRP A 185 -7.86 0.74 -6.62
CA TRP A 185 -6.59 0.05 -6.47
C TRP A 185 -6.55 -1.12 -7.44
N VAL A 186 -5.48 -1.22 -8.23
CA VAL A 186 -5.27 -2.35 -9.15
C VAL A 186 -3.92 -2.97 -8.81
N ASN A 187 -3.93 -4.13 -8.22
CA ASN A 187 -2.71 -4.87 -7.96
C ASN A 187 -2.13 -5.40 -9.26
N ILE A 188 -0.85 -5.10 -9.54
CA ILE A 188 -0.17 -5.58 -10.76
C ILE A 188 0.85 -6.68 -10.45
N GLN A 189 1.32 -6.74 -9.20
CA GLN A 189 2.28 -7.76 -8.76
C GLN A 189 2.24 -7.97 -7.25
N TYR A 190 2.68 -9.13 -6.82
CA TYR A 190 2.85 -9.53 -5.43
C TYR A 190 4.32 -9.76 -5.13
N GLY A 191 4.75 -9.49 -3.89
CA GLY A 191 6.08 -9.82 -3.41
C GLY A 191 7.19 -8.89 -3.92
N CYS A 192 8.41 -9.11 -3.45
CA CYS A 192 9.56 -8.28 -3.80
C CYS A 192 10.87 -9.06 -3.65
N ASP A 193 11.76 -8.97 -4.65
CA ASP A 193 13.05 -9.66 -4.70
C ASP A 193 14.23 -8.79 -4.26
N LYS A 194 13.98 -7.59 -3.70
CA LYS A 194 15.07 -6.67 -3.36
C LYS A 194 15.82 -6.98 -2.08
N PHE A 195 15.19 -7.63 -1.12
CA PHE A 195 15.82 -8.01 0.15
C PHE A 195 16.61 -6.89 0.83
N CYS A 196 16.04 -5.67 0.86
CA CYS A 196 16.56 -4.58 1.68
C CYS A 196 16.70 -5.09 3.14
N SER A 197 17.81 -4.78 3.79
CA SER A 197 18.19 -5.43 5.07
C SER A 197 17.19 -5.22 6.22
N TYR A 198 16.40 -4.16 6.17
CA TYR A 198 15.37 -3.82 7.16
C TYR A 198 13.96 -4.31 6.79
N CYS A 199 13.76 -4.81 5.56
CA CYS A 199 12.43 -5.02 5.01
C CYS A 199 11.90 -6.43 5.27
N ILE A 200 10.70 -6.51 5.87
CA ILE A 200 10.01 -7.78 6.13
C ILE A 200 9.19 -8.27 4.91
N VAL A 201 8.95 -7.43 3.91
CA VAL A 201 8.09 -7.73 2.76
C VAL A 201 8.45 -9.03 2.03
N PRO A 202 9.73 -9.33 1.71
CA PRO A 202 10.08 -10.59 1.06
C PRO A 202 9.68 -11.84 1.86
N TYR A 203 9.54 -11.69 3.17
CA TYR A 203 9.17 -12.78 4.08
C TYR A 203 7.66 -12.92 4.29
N THR A 204 6.92 -11.81 4.15
CA THR A 204 5.47 -11.78 4.41
C THR A 204 4.63 -11.78 3.14
N ARG A 205 5.18 -11.31 2.01
CA ARG A 205 4.49 -11.31 0.70
C ARG A 205 5.22 -12.13 -0.36
N GLY A 206 6.35 -12.71 -0.01
CA GLY A 206 7.12 -13.63 -0.84
C GLY A 206 7.89 -12.97 -1.98
N LYS A 207 8.31 -13.79 -2.94
CA LYS A 207 8.97 -13.36 -4.16
C LYS A 207 8.04 -12.60 -5.08
N GLN A 208 8.64 -11.82 -5.97
CA GLN A 208 7.91 -11.16 -7.03
C GLN A 208 7.14 -12.15 -7.89
N ARG A 209 5.88 -11.84 -8.14
CA ARG A 209 4.96 -12.53 -9.04
C ARG A 209 4.10 -11.49 -9.71
N SER A 210 4.31 -11.30 -10.99
CA SER A 210 3.55 -10.34 -11.82
C SER A 210 2.26 -10.98 -12.32
N ARG A 211 1.16 -10.24 -12.28
CA ARG A 211 -0.08 -10.61 -12.97
C ARG A 211 0.13 -10.49 -14.47
N LEU A 212 -0.64 -11.22 -15.24
CA LEU A 212 -0.58 -11.14 -16.70
C LEU A 212 -1.08 -9.78 -17.20
N PRO A 213 -0.43 -9.15 -18.19
CA PRO A 213 -0.84 -7.84 -18.70
C PRO A 213 -2.29 -7.80 -19.15
N GLN A 214 -2.77 -8.84 -19.84
CA GLN A 214 -4.14 -8.92 -20.33
C GLN A 214 -5.20 -8.86 -19.23
N ASP A 215 -4.92 -9.44 -18.06
CA ASP A 215 -5.86 -9.45 -16.94
C ASP A 215 -5.92 -8.08 -16.26
N ILE A 216 -4.77 -7.41 -16.14
CA ILE A 216 -4.67 -6.03 -15.63
C ILE A 216 -5.41 -5.05 -16.56
N LEU A 217 -5.15 -5.16 -17.87
CA LEU A 217 -5.77 -4.28 -18.87
C LEU A 217 -7.29 -4.49 -18.94
N LYS A 218 -7.75 -5.73 -18.83
CA LYS A 218 -9.17 -6.04 -18.76
C LYS A 218 -9.80 -5.40 -17.53
N GLU A 219 -9.21 -5.57 -16.36
CA GLU A 219 -9.72 -4.98 -15.11
C GLU A 219 -9.81 -3.45 -15.23
N ILE A 220 -8.80 -2.78 -15.79
CA ILE A 220 -8.80 -1.32 -15.95
C ILE A 220 -9.86 -0.86 -16.95
N LYS A 221 -10.08 -1.57 -18.06
CA LYS A 221 -11.16 -1.29 -19.01
C LYS A 221 -12.53 -1.43 -18.36
N ASP A 222 -12.76 -2.48 -17.60
CA ASP A 222 -14.00 -2.70 -16.85
C ASP A 222 -14.24 -1.58 -15.82
N LEU A 223 -13.18 -1.09 -15.16
CA LEU A 223 -13.27 0.05 -14.24
C LEU A 223 -13.64 1.35 -14.96
N LYS A 224 -13.01 1.63 -16.10
CA LYS A 224 -13.35 2.80 -16.91
C LYS A 224 -14.82 2.77 -17.36
N GLU A 225 -15.30 1.61 -17.84
CA GLU A 225 -16.70 1.44 -18.26
C GLU A 225 -17.67 1.66 -17.09
N LYS A 226 -17.28 1.31 -15.87
CA LYS A 226 -18.03 1.59 -14.63
C LYS A 226 -17.93 3.03 -14.15
N GLY A 227 -17.20 3.91 -14.87
CA GLY A 227 -17.10 5.33 -14.59
C GLY A 227 -16.02 5.75 -13.60
N TYR A 228 -15.10 4.85 -13.23
CA TYR A 228 -13.94 5.21 -12.41
C TYR A 228 -13.05 6.21 -13.15
N LYS A 229 -12.49 7.15 -12.39
CA LYS A 229 -11.67 8.27 -12.91
C LYS A 229 -10.17 8.02 -12.75
N GLU A 230 -9.78 7.32 -11.71
CA GLU A 230 -8.37 7.09 -11.38
C GLU A 230 -8.12 5.61 -11.04
N VAL A 231 -7.02 5.09 -11.55
CA VAL A 231 -6.46 3.81 -11.10
C VAL A 231 -5.08 4.04 -10.48
N THR A 232 -4.83 3.35 -9.36
CA THR A 232 -3.50 3.27 -8.78
C THR A 232 -2.98 1.86 -8.91
N LEU A 233 -1.89 1.71 -9.66
CA LEU A 233 -1.20 0.43 -9.81
C LEU A 233 -0.41 0.12 -8.54
N LEU A 234 -0.68 -1.03 -7.94
CA LEU A 234 -0.10 -1.47 -6.69
C LEU A 234 0.87 -2.62 -6.87
N GLY A 235 1.90 -2.65 -6.05
CA GLY A 235 2.86 -3.73 -5.90
C GLY A 235 3.82 -3.40 -4.77
N GLN A 236 4.79 -4.26 -4.50
CA GLN A 236 5.84 -4.02 -3.51
C GLN A 236 7.10 -3.42 -4.13
N ASN A 237 7.22 -3.50 -5.46
CA ASN A 237 8.24 -2.84 -6.28
C ASN A 237 7.72 -2.80 -7.72
N VAL A 238 6.80 -1.87 -8.00
CA VAL A 238 6.08 -1.82 -9.28
C VAL A 238 6.99 -1.65 -10.49
N ASN A 239 8.15 -1.00 -10.33
CA ASN A 239 9.13 -0.81 -11.40
C ASN A 239 9.73 -2.12 -11.92
N ALA A 240 9.70 -3.18 -11.12
CA ALA A 240 10.21 -4.49 -11.52
C ALA A 240 9.15 -5.36 -12.22
N TYR A 241 7.94 -4.84 -12.43
CA TYR A 241 6.88 -5.57 -13.10
C TYR A 241 7.35 -6.17 -14.43
N GLY A 242 6.98 -7.40 -14.65
CA GLY A 242 7.28 -8.16 -15.87
C GLY A 242 8.62 -8.91 -15.85
N LYS A 243 9.54 -8.61 -14.92
CA LYS A 243 10.87 -9.27 -14.87
C LYS A 243 10.80 -10.79 -14.60
N ASP A 244 9.72 -11.25 -14.03
CA ASP A 244 9.43 -12.66 -13.71
C ASP A 244 8.54 -13.34 -14.75
N LEU A 245 7.99 -12.58 -15.70
CA LEU A 245 7.21 -13.13 -16.80
C LEU A 245 8.15 -13.75 -17.85
N GLU A 246 7.68 -14.82 -18.50
CA GLU A 246 8.43 -15.50 -19.59
C GLU A 246 8.39 -14.74 -20.93
N ILE A 247 7.83 -13.54 -20.92
CA ILE A 247 7.72 -12.66 -22.08
C ILE A 247 8.58 -11.41 -21.87
N ASN A 248 9.08 -10.82 -22.95
CA ASN A 248 9.81 -9.55 -22.87
C ASN A 248 8.83 -8.39 -22.70
N TYR A 249 8.42 -8.15 -21.45
CA TYR A 249 7.44 -7.14 -21.09
C TYR A 249 7.86 -6.41 -19.83
N THR A 250 7.76 -5.09 -19.81
CA THR A 250 8.27 -4.23 -18.74
C THR A 250 7.18 -3.35 -18.14
N MET A 251 7.48 -2.67 -17.04
CA MET A 251 6.58 -1.66 -16.49
C MET A 251 6.30 -0.52 -17.48
N ALA A 252 7.27 -0.16 -18.34
CA ALA A 252 7.06 0.85 -19.38
C ALA A 252 6.00 0.40 -20.39
N ASN A 253 6.06 -0.86 -20.86
CA ASN A 253 5.03 -1.42 -21.73
C ASN A 253 3.65 -1.40 -21.07
N LEU A 254 3.57 -1.84 -19.80
CA LEU A 254 2.31 -1.82 -19.07
C LEU A 254 1.73 -0.41 -18.93
N LEU A 255 2.56 0.58 -18.58
CA LEU A 255 2.12 1.97 -18.43
C LEU A 255 1.56 2.54 -19.74
N GLU A 256 2.23 2.25 -20.87
CA GLU A 256 1.79 2.70 -22.19
C GLU A 256 0.43 2.07 -22.55
N GLU A 257 0.29 0.75 -22.43
CA GLU A 257 -0.97 0.06 -22.72
C GLU A 257 -2.10 0.43 -21.75
N VAL A 258 -1.80 0.67 -20.46
CA VAL A 258 -2.78 1.19 -19.50
C VAL A 258 -3.22 2.61 -19.90
N SER A 259 -2.30 3.45 -20.36
CA SER A 259 -2.64 4.80 -20.85
C SER A 259 -3.61 4.74 -22.04
N GLU A 260 -3.40 3.78 -22.95
CA GLU A 260 -4.26 3.55 -24.14
C GLU A 260 -5.68 3.09 -23.78
N THR A 261 -5.91 2.55 -22.58
CA THR A 261 -7.30 2.26 -22.12
C THR A 261 -8.16 3.51 -22.04
N GLY A 262 -7.53 4.68 -21.92
CA GLY A 262 -8.17 5.98 -21.82
C GLY A 262 -8.82 6.23 -20.45
N ILE A 263 -8.43 5.55 -19.37
CA ILE A 263 -8.73 5.97 -17.99
C ILE A 263 -8.14 7.37 -17.75
N GLU A 264 -8.86 8.24 -17.04
CA GLU A 264 -8.49 9.64 -16.98
C GLU A 264 -7.24 9.93 -16.16
N ARG A 265 -6.96 9.13 -15.11
CA ARG A 265 -5.78 9.26 -14.25
C ARG A 265 -5.16 7.91 -13.95
N ILE A 266 -3.87 7.80 -14.16
CA ILE A 266 -3.07 6.63 -13.84
C ILE A 266 -1.98 7.02 -12.86
N ARG A 267 -1.92 6.32 -11.76
CA ARG A 267 -0.88 6.48 -10.75
C ARG A 267 -0.28 5.13 -10.39
N PHE A 268 0.95 5.13 -9.93
CA PHE A 268 1.57 3.96 -9.33
C PHE A 268 2.32 4.35 -8.06
N VAL A 269 2.51 3.41 -7.17
CA VAL A 269 3.19 3.61 -5.89
C VAL A 269 4.16 2.49 -5.61
N THR A 270 5.08 2.71 -4.66
CA THR A 270 6.07 1.71 -4.23
C THR A 270 7.14 1.44 -5.30
N SER A 271 7.75 2.52 -5.78
CA SER A 271 8.90 2.45 -6.69
C SER A 271 10.20 2.12 -5.95
N HIS A 272 11.13 1.50 -6.65
CA HIS A 272 12.49 1.32 -6.17
C HIS A 272 13.47 1.96 -7.15
N PRO A 273 14.35 2.88 -6.72
CA PRO A 273 15.22 3.64 -7.62
C PRO A 273 16.05 2.77 -8.58
N TRP A 274 16.51 1.61 -8.13
CA TRP A 274 17.28 0.70 -8.97
C TRP A 274 16.52 0.18 -10.19
N ASP A 275 15.21 -0.01 -10.10
CA ASP A 275 14.41 -0.55 -11.19
C ASP A 275 13.69 0.55 -12.00
N PHE A 276 13.93 1.82 -11.67
CA PHE A 276 13.35 2.94 -12.41
C PHE A 276 14.19 3.22 -13.65
N THR A 277 13.65 2.96 -14.82
CA THR A 277 14.37 3.01 -16.09
C THR A 277 14.01 4.25 -16.91
N SER A 278 14.89 4.68 -17.83
CA SER A 278 14.65 5.87 -18.65
C SER A 278 13.46 5.69 -19.61
N ASP A 279 13.19 4.47 -20.09
CA ASP A 279 12.00 4.16 -20.90
C ASP A 279 10.70 4.37 -20.13
N MET A 280 10.66 4.05 -18.82
CA MET A 280 9.52 4.41 -17.98
C MET A 280 9.32 5.93 -17.90
N ILE A 281 10.43 6.69 -17.74
CA ILE A 281 10.35 8.15 -17.67
C ILE A 281 9.82 8.71 -19.00
N ASP A 282 10.28 8.18 -20.13
CA ASP A 282 9.83 8.60 -21.46
C ASP A 282 8.33 8.32 -21.66
N VAL A 283 7.82 7.18 -21.20
CA VAL A 283 6.38 6.86 -21.24
C VAL A 283 5.58 7.80 -20.33
N ILE A 284 6.06 8.07 -19.11
CA ILE A 284 5.39 9.01 -18.18
C ILE A 284 5.32 10.41 -18.80
N ALA A 285 6.39 10.86 -19.47
CA ALA A 285 6.44 12.16 -20.12
C ALA A 285 5.51 12.24 -21.36
N LYS A 286 5.35 11.12 -22.09
CA LYS A 286 4.56 11.01 -23.33
C LYS A 286 3.07 10.92 -23.07
N CYS A 287 2.65 10.24 -22.00
CA CYS A 287 1.25 9.87 -21.74
C CYS A 287 0.58 10.84 -20.74
N PRO A 288 -0.28 11.75 -21.18
CA PRO A 288 -0.80 12.85 -20.35
C PRO A 288 -1.76 12.39 -19.22
N ASN A 289 -2.30 11.19 -19.30
CA ASN A 289 -3.15 10.60 -18.27
C ASN A 289 -2.34 9.84 -17.19
N ILE A 290 -1.03 9.67 -17.39
CA ILE A 290 -0.15 9.22 -16.29
C ILE A 290 0.18 10.44 -15.45
N MET A 291 -0.21 10.39 -14.18
CA MET A 291 -0.04 11.49 -13.26
C MET A 291 1.44 11.82 -13.03
N PRO A 292 1.86 13.10 -13.10
CA PRO A 292 3.24 13.52 -12.84
C PRO A 292 3.52 13.50 -11.32
N TYR A 293 3.30 12.37 -10.69
CA TYR A 293 3.51 12.11 -9.28
C TYR A 293 4.30 10.81 -9.09
N ILE A 294 5.51 10.93 -8.60
CA ILE A 294 6.42 9.80 -8.43
C ILE A 294 6.82 9.66 -6.96
N HIS A 295 6.52 8.50 -6.38
CA HIS A 295 7.05 8.14 -5.08
C HIS A 295 8.34 7.36 -5.25
N LEU A 296 9.47 7.97 -4.88
CA LEU A 296 10.82 7.46 -5.11
C LEU A 296 11.63 7.40 -3.79
N PRO A 297 11.48 6.33 -3.00
CA PRO A 297 12.11 6.20 -1.69
C PRO A 297 13.63 6.15 -1.73
N ILE A 298 14.31 7.20 -1.22
CA ILE A 298 15.76 7.22 -1.07
C ILE A 298 16.24 6.44 0.14
N GLN A 299 15.49 6.46 1.22
CA GLN A 299 15.71 5.85 2.55
C GLN A 299 16.80 6.55 3.39
N SER A 300 17.94 6.93 2.82
CA SER A 300 19.03 7.66 3.47
C SER A 300 19.82 8.45 2.45
N GLY A 301 20.38 9.59 2.84
CA GLY A 301 21.31 10.37 2.03
C GLY A 301 22.78 9.97 2.20
N SER A 302 23.08 8.90 2.96
CA SER A 302 24.43 8.39 3.16
C SER A 302 24.64 7.07 2.40
N ASP A 303 25.66 7.04 1.54
CA ASP A 303 26.04 5.82 0.81
C ASP A 303 26.47 4.69 1.76
N ASN A 304 27.06 5.02 2.92
CA ASN A 304 27.38 4.06 3.97
C ASN A 304 26.10 3.36 4.49
N ILE A 305 25.08 4.14 4.79
CA ILE A 305 23.81 3.61 5.29
C ILE A 305 23.03 2.89 4.17
N LEU A 306 23.00 3.43 2.96
CA LEU A 306 22.39 2.74 1.79
C LEU A 306 23.01 1.36 1.55
N LYS A 307 24.32 1.24 1.69
CA LYS A 307 25.03 -0.06 1.59
C LYS A 307 24.61 -1.00 2.72
N LYS A 308 24.54 -0.54 3.99
CA LYS A 308 24.05 -1.34 5.12
C LYS A 308 22.58 -1.75 4.94
N MET A 309 21.77 -0.89 4.33
CA MET A 309 20.37 -1.16 3.97
C MET A 309 20.21 -2.10 2.77
N ASN A 310 21.32 -2.51 2.10
CA ASN A 310 21.33 -3.31 0.87
C ASN A 310 20.53 -2.65 -0.29
N ARG A 311 20.64 -1.32 -0.41
CA ARG A 311 19.89 -0.57 -1.44
C ARG A 311 20.53 -0.64 -2.83
N ARG A 312 21.81 -1.00 -2.94
CA ARG A 312 22.57 -1.26 -4.17
C ARG A 312 22.54 -0.10 -5.20
N TYR A 313 22.39 1.13 -4.75
CA TYR A 313 22.60 2.36 -5.49
C TYR A 313 23.28 3.37 -4.59
N THR A 314 23.92 4.36 -5.19
CA THR A 314 24.55 5.49 -4.51
C THR A 314 23.65 6.71 -4.55
N THR A 315 23.90 7.68 -3.67
CA THR A 315 23.22 8.97 -3.70
C THR A 315 23.43 9.70 -5.03
N SER A 316 24.60 9.54 -5.65
CA SER A 316 24.89 10.12 -6.97
C SER A 316 24.00 9.52 -8.08
N GLU A 317 23.82 8.21 -8.10
CA GLU A 317 22.93 7.53 -9.07
C GLU A 317 21.46 7.93 -8.82
N TYR A 318 21.06 8.02 -7.56
CA TYR A 318 19.71 8.49 -7.20
C TYR A 318 19.47 9.92 -7.68
N LYS A 319 20.42 10.84 -7.45
CA LYS A 319 20.31 12.23 -7.89
C LYS A 319 20.20 12.35 -9.42
N LYS A 320 20.94 11.55 -10.17
CA LYS A 320 20.83 11.49 -11.63
C LYS A 320 19.41 11.11 -12.06
N LEU A 321 18.85 10.07 -11.48
CA LEU A 321 17.48 9.64 -11.74
C LEU A 321 16.46 10.74 -11.37
N PHE A 322 16.65 11.39 -10.22
CA PHE A 322 15.80 12.48 -9.78
C PHE A 322 15.79 13.65 -10.77
N HIS A 323 16.97 14.06 -11.24
CA HIS A 323 17.09 15.14 -12.21
C HIS A 323 16.52 14.74 -13.58
N GLU A 324 16.76 13.51 -14.04
CA GLU A 324 16.17 13.02 -15.29
C GLU A 324 14.64 13.09 -15.25
N LEU A 325 14.01 12.70 -14.12
CA LEU A 325 12.56 12.85 -13.91
C LEU A 325 12.11 14.30 -13.95
N LYS A 326 12.85 15.21 -13.28
CA LYS A 326 12.54 16.66 -13.28
C LYS A 326 12.67 17.30 -14.65
N ASP A 327 13.64 16.87 -15.44
CA ASP A 327 13.93 17.43 -16.76
C ASP A 327 12.92 16.93 -17.82
N LYS A 328 12.58 15.63 -17.79
CA LYS A 328 11.73 15.01 -18.81
C LYS A 328 10.23 15.09 -18.52
N VAL A 329 9.83 15.14 -17.24
CA VAL A 329 8.40 15.14 -16.85
C VAL A 329 8.02 16.52 -16.30
N PRO A 330 7.34 17.37 -17.09
CA PRO A 330 7.01 18.73 -16.66
C PRO A 330 6.14 18.74 -15.40
N GLY A 331 6.54 19.55 -14.42
CA GLY A 331 5.78 19.72 -13.19
C GLY A 331 5.75 18.51 -12.25
N VAL A 332 6.59 17.51 -12.47
CA VAL A 332 6.58 16.29 -11.65
C VAL A 332 6.77 16.59 -10.15
N SER A 333 5.87 16.02 -9.35
CA SER A 333 5.97 15.97 -7.90
C SER A 333 6.71 14.69 -7.50
N ILE A 334 7.79 14.81 -6.76
CA ILE A 334 8.56 13.66 -6.29
C ILE A 334 8.50 13.60 -4.78
N THR A 335 8.02 12.48 -4.27
CA THR A 335 7.97 12.17 -2.84
C THR A 335 8.93 11.04 -2.50
N THR A 336 9.31 10.95 -1.22
CA THR A 336 10.29 9.95 -0.77
C THR A 336 9.95 9.38 0.60
N ASP A 337 10.62 8.27 0.96
CA ASP A 337 10.69 7.75 2.33
C ASP A 337 12.11 7.93 2.86
N ILE A 338 12.22 8.27 4.15
CA ILE A 338 13.49 8.38 4.86
C ILE A 338 13.40 7.70 6.22
N ILE A 339 14.36 6.86 6.52
CA ILE A 339 14.51 6.17 7.80
C ILE A 339 15.71 6.77 8.53
N VAL A 340 15.48 7.32 9.72
CA VAL A 340 16.53 7.82 10.62
C VAL A 340 16.84 6.82 11.72
N GLY A 341 18.05 6.87 12.25
CA GLY A 341 18.47 6.00 13.35
C GLY A 341 18.62 4.54 12.95
N PHE A 342 18.97 4.27 11.68
CA PHE A 342 19.34 2.93 11.26
C PHE A 342 20.60 2.47 12.00
N PRO A 343 20.73 1.18 12.44
CA PRO A 343 21.87 0.70 13.22
C PRO A 343 23.22 1.07 12.59
N GLY A 344 24.04 1.80 13.37
CA GLY A 344 25.33 2.30 12.93
C GLY A 344 25.27 3.57 12.04
N GLU A 345 24.15 4.29 12.01
CA GLU A 345 24.07 5.63 11.44
C GLU A 345 24.76 6.63 12.37
N THR A 346 25.78 7.31 11.87
CA THR A 346 26.48 8.39 12.61
C THR A 346 25.76 9.72 12.42
N GLU A 347 26.13 10.74 13.22
CA GLU A 347 25.62 12.09 13.00
C GLU A 347 26.04 12.64 11.62
N GLU A 348 27.24 12.29 11.15
CA GLU A 348 27.70 12.66 9.81
C GLU A 348 26.84 11.99 8.70
N ASP A 349 26.46 10.72 8.88
CA ASP A 349 25.56 10.02 7.94
C ASP A 349 24.20 10.71 7.90
N PHE A 350 23.68 11.09 9.07
CA PHE A 350 22.41 11.81 9.16
C PHE A 350 22.50 13.21 8.53
N GLN A 351 23.60 13.94 8.74
CA GLN A 351 23.79 15.25 8.12
C GLN A 351 23.79 15.16 6.59
N LYS A 352 24.42 14.15 6.00
CA LYS A 352 24.34 13.87 4.55
C LYS A 352 22.88 13.66 4.07
N THR A 353 22.03 13.05 4.92
CA THR A 353 20.62 12.91 4.59
C THR A 353 19.89 14.25 4.54
N LEU A 354 20.18 15.17 5.47
CA LEU A 354 19.65 16.53 5.43
C LEU A 354 20.13 17.29 4.19
N GLU A 355 21.43 17.22 3.87
CA GLU A 355 22.03 17.86 2.71
C GLU A 355 21.39 17.42 1.38
N VAL A 356 21.18 16.09 1.22
CA VAL A 356 20.50 15.56 0.03
C VAL A 356 19.05 16.05 -0.02
N TYR A 357 18.36 16.13 1.13
CA TYR A 357 16.99 16.64 1.15
C TYR A 357 16.93 18.12 0.75
N GLU A 358 17.85 18.95 1.26
CA GLU A 358 17.93 20.37 0.94
C GLU A 358 18.29 20.64 -0.52
N GLU A 359 19.12 19.78 -1.11
CA GLU A 359 19.49 19.86 -2.54
C GLU A 359 18.30 19.51 -3.44
N LEU A 360 17.62 18.38 -3.16
CA LEU A 360 16.57 17.85 -4.04
C LEU A 360 15.19 18.47 -3.81
N LYS A 361 14.92 19.01 -2.61
CA LYS A 361 13.68 19.72 -2.26
C LYS A 361 12.43 18.95 -2.64
N TYR A 362 12.31 17.73 -2.10
CA TYR A 362 11.14 16.87 -2.36
C TYR A 362 9.83 17.58 -2.05
N ASP A 363 8.79 17.19 -2.76
CA ASP A 363 7.42 17.68 -2.53
C ASP A 363 6.85 17.22 -1.18
N LEU A 364 7.26 16.02 -0.74
CA LEU A 364 6.94 15.45 0.55
C LEU A 364 7.91 14.32 0.88
N ALA A 365 8.20 14.10 2.16
CA ALA A 365 8.81 12.87 2.64
C ALA A 365 7.98 12.24 3.75
N TYR A 366 7.86 10.92 3.70
CA TYR A 366 7.41 10.11 4.83
C TYR A 366 8.65 9.71 5.64
N THR A 367 8.69 10.12 6.89
CA THR A 367 9.85 9.99 7.76
C THR A 367 9.58 9.00 8.88
N PHE A 368 10.54 8.14 9.14
CA PHE A 368 10.39 7.05 10.10
C PHE A 368 11.65 6.91 10.97
N ILE A 369 11.46 6.57 12.23
CA ILE A 369 12.53 6.00 13.03
C ILE A 369 12.67 4.52 12.64
N TYR A 370 13.91 4.04 12.49
CA TYR A 370 14.16 2.62 12.28
C TYR A 370 13.51 1.78 13.40
N SER A 371 12.73 0.79 13.00
CA SER A 371 12.11 -0.18 13.90
C SER A 371 12.52 -1.60 13.46
N PRO A 372 13.20 -2.37 14.30
CA PRO A 372 13.65 -3.71 13.94
C PRO A 372 12.47 -4.64 13.64
N ARG A 373 12.61 -5.47 12.61
CA ARG A 373 11.64 -6.52 12.26
C ARG A 373 12.28 -7.87 12.44
N GLU A 374 11.67 -8.70 13.28
CA GLU A 374 12.19 -10.02 13.57
C GLU A 374 12.44 -10.81 12.29
N GLY A 375 13.60 -11.47 12.22
CA GLY A 375 13.99 -12.25 11.06
C GLY A 375 14.68 -11.48 9.94
N THR A 376 14.65 -10.14 9.93
CA THR A 376 15.39 -9.34 8.95
C THR A 376 16.87 -9.25 9.30
N PRO A 377 17.77 -9.08 8.28
CA PRO A 377 19.20 -8.92 8.54
C PRO A 377 19.53 -7.74 9.46
N ALA A 378 18.85 -6.60 9.28
CA ALA A 378 19.10 -5.39 10.06
C ALA A 378 18.74 -5.55 11.55
N ALA A 379 17.74 -6.39 11.88
CA ALA A 379 17.38 -6.66 13.27
C ALA A 379 18.47 -7.39 14.08
N LYS A 380 19.51 -7.91 13.40
CA LYS A 380 20.65 -8.58 14.02
C LYS A 380 21.84 -7.64 14.24
N ILE A 381 21.78 -6.42 13.70
CA ILE A 381 22.82 -5.40 13.88
C ILE A 381 22.61 -4.77 15.25
N GLU A 382 23.69 -4.64 16.00
CA GLU A 382 23.65 -3.94 17.30
C GLU A 382 23.24 -2.49 17.10
N ASP A 383 22.21 -2.07 17.82
CA ASP A 383 21.64 -0.73 17.74
C ASP A 383 22.11 0.13 18.92
N ASN A 384 23.19 0.88 18.69
CA ASN A 384 23.83 1.72 19.68
C ASN A 384 23.27 3.14 19.73
N ILE A 385 22.21 3.44 18.96
CA ILE A 385 21.62 4.78 18.90
C ILE A 385 20.45 4.84 19.88
N SER A 386 20.51 5.76 20.82
CA SER A 386 19.43 5.96 21.81
C SER A 386 18.14 6.41 21.14
N LEU A 387 16.99 6.07 21.72
CA LEU A 387 15.69 6.52 21.21
C LEU A 387 15.61 8.05 21.15
N LYS A 388 16.13 8.73 22.16
CA LYS A 388 16.18 10.22 22.23
C LYS A 388 16.95 10.81 21.04
N GLU A 389 18.07 10.20 20.66
CA GLU A 389 18.86 10.64 19.51
C GLU A 389 18.12 10.41 18.18
N LYS A 390 17.43 9.26 18.05
CA LYS A 390 16.58 8.99 16.88
C LYS A 390 15.42 9.98 16.78
N GLU A 391 14.79 10.32 17.89
CA GLU A 391 13.71 11.30 17.95
C GLU A 391 14.21 12.72 17.60
N ASP A 392 15.40 13.12 18.08
CA ASP A 392 16.03 14.38 17.69
C ASP A 392 16.29 14.45 16.18
N ARG A 393 16.90 13.39 15.59
CA ARG A 393 17.12 13.31 14.15
C ARG A 393 15.80 13.41 13.38
N LEU A 394 14.76 12.70 13.82
CA LEU A 394 13.44 12.76 13.20
C LEU A 394 12.85 14.17 13.23
N GLN A 395 12.95 14.88 14.35
CA GLN A 395 12.44 16.25 14.49
C GLN A 395 13.19 17.22 13.57
N ARG A 396 14.52 17.13 13.52
CA ARG A 396 15.36 17.95 12.63
C ARG A 396 15.02 17.69 11.16
N LEU A 397 14.87 16.43 10.76
CA LEU A 397 14.44 16.07 9.41
C LEU A 397 13.04 16.62 9.09
N ASN A 398 12.08 16.44 10.00
CA ASN A 398 10.71 16.94 9.81
C ASN A 398 10.65 18.47 9.65
N SER A 399 11.54 19.21 10.32
CA SER A 399 11.63 20.66 10.14
C SER A 399 12.01 21.05 8.71
N VAL A 400 12.97 20.32 8.11
CA VAL A 400 13.38 20.51 6.71
C VAL A 400 12.27 20.06 5.73
N VAL A 401 11.63 18.92 6.01
CA VAL A 401 10.48 18.42 5.23
C VAL A 401 9.35 19.44 5.19
N ASN A 402 8.96 19.98 6.35
CA ASN A 402 7.88 20.96 6.46
C ASN A 402 8.19 22.25 5.68
N LYS A 403 9.44 22.73 5.75
CA LYS A 403 9.89 23.89 5.01
C LYS A 403 9.67 23.71 3.50
N TYR A 404 10.24 22.64 2.93
CA TYR A 404 10.16 22.44 1.48
C TYR A 404 8.76 22.00 0.98
N ALA A 405 8.00 21.27 1.80
CA ALA A 405 6.59 20.98 1.49
C ALA A 405 5.79 22.28 1.33
N ARG A 406 6.00 23.25 2.24
CA ARG A 406 5.38 24.57 2.15
C ARG A 406 5.84 25.35 0.93
N GLU A 407 7.16 25.43 0.69
CA GLU A 407 7.73 26.14 -0.47
C GLU A 407 7.21 25.56 -1.80
N ASN A 408 7.08 24.22 -1.90
CA ASN A 408 6.56 23.58 -3.09
C ASN A 408 5.06 23.83 -3.28
N ASN A 409 4.28 23.92 -2.20
CA ASN A 409 2.86 24.28 -2.28
C ASN A 409 2.67 25.74 -2.69
N GLU A 410 3.53 26.68 -2.24
CA GLU A 410 3.46 28.09 -2.64
C GLU A 410 3.49 28.30 -4.17
N LYS A 411 4.09 27.38 -4.92
CA LYS A 411 4.12 27.40 -6.38
C LYS A 411 2.71 27.26 -7.02
N TYR A 412 1.73 26.78 -6.26
CA TYR A 412 0.36 26.59 -6.71
C TYR A 412 -0.53 27.81 -6.46
N LYS A 413 -0.12 28.73 -5.57
CA LYS A 413 -0.92 29.91 -5.23
C LYS A 413 -1.26 30.70 -6.48
N ASP A 414 -2.51 31.17 -6.55
CA ASP A 414 -3.10 31.93 -7.66
C ASP A 414 -3.13 31.18 -9.01
N LYS A 415 -2.85 29.88 -9.04
CA LYS A 415 -2.97 29.04 -10.24
C LYS A 415 -4.32 28.33 -10.32
N ILE A 416 -4.72 28.04 -11.54
CA ILE A 416 -5.85 27.16 -11.85
C ILE A 416 -5.27 25.78 -12.14
N VAL A 417 -5.73 24.76 -11.40
CA VAL A 417 -5.24 23.38 -11.53
C VAL A 417 -6.40 22.38 -11.58
N PRO A 418 -6.25 21.26 -12.30
CA PRO A 418 -7.25 20.21 -12.34
C PRO A 418 -7.25 19.42 -11.02
N VAL A 419 -8.39 19.34 -10.35
CA VAL A 419 -8.60 18.61 -9.09
C VAL A 419 -9.67 17.56 -9.26
N LEU A 420 -9.36 16.30 -8.94
CA LEU A 420 -10.35 15.23 -8.82
C LEU A 420 -11.03 15.36 -7.46
N ILE A 421 -12.31 15.71 -7.45
CA ILE A 421 -13.10 15.85 -6.22
C ILE A 421 -13.53 14.46 -5.75
N GLU A 422 -13.17 14.10 -4.52
CA GLU A 422 -13.40 12.76 -3.97
C GLU A 422 -14.57 12.70 -2.97
N GLY A 423 -14.90 13.81 -2.35
CA GLY A 423 -15.94 13.86 -1.34
C GLY A 423 -15.90 15.14 -0.53
N TYR A 424 -16.37 15.05 0.70
CA TYR A 424 -16.27 16.12 1.68
C TYR A 424 -14.99 16.01 2.51
N SER A 425 -14.47 17.14 2.95
CA SER A 425 -13.39 17.21 3.93
C SER A 425 -13.83 16.58 5.27
N ASP A 426 -12.88 16.21 6.12
CA ASP A 426 -13.16 15.58 7.43
C ASP A 426 -14.11 16.41 8.32
N LYS A 427 -14.09 17.75 8.15
CA LYS A 427 -15.01 18.65 8.86
C LYS A 427 -16.38 18.77 8.20
N GLY A 428 -16.57 18.20 7.00
CA GLY A 428 -17.83 18.19 6.27
C GLY A 428 -18.25 19.53 5.66
N GLU A 429 -17.44 20.59 5.79
CA GLU A 429 -17.80 21.96 5.37
C GLU A 429 -17.45 22.24 3.91
N LYS A 430 -16.35 21.67 3.41
CA LYS A 430 -15.86 21.88 2.05
C LYS A 430 -15.75 20.55 1.31
N LEU A 431 -15.73 20.60 0.01
CA LEU A 431 -15.30 19.48 -0.81
C LEU A 431 -13.78 19.27 -0.65
N MET A 432 -13.32 18.08 -0.90
CA MET A 432 -11.89 17.75 -0.93
C MET A 432 -11.55 16.92 -2.16
N GLY A 433 -10.35 17.13 -2.67
CA GLY A 433 -9.84 16.38 -3.79
C GLY A 433 -8.33 16.50 -3.92
N TYR A 434 -7.80 15.89 -4.97
CA TYR A 434 -6.36 15.92 -5.23
C TYR A 434 -6.05 16.40 -6.64
N THR A 435 -4.96 17.18 -6.75
CA THR A 435 -4.36 17.52 -8.04
C THR A 435 -3.78 16.27 -8.70
N ASP A 436 -3.36 16.38 -9.95
CA ASP A 436 -2.59 15.33 -10.66
C ASP A 436 -1.21 15.07 -10.02
N THR A 437 -0.68 16.04 -9.27
CA THR A 437 0.55 15.95 -8.47
C THR A 437 0.31 15.51 -7.02
N MET A 438 -0.90 15.00 -6.71
CA MET A 438 -1.30 14.50 -5.39
C MET A 438 -1.25 15.55 -4.26
N LYS A 439 -1.48 16.82 -4.58
CA LYS A 439 -1.66 17.84 -3.56
C LYS A 439 -3.12 17.87 -3.11
N LEU A 440 -3.35 17.78 -1.80
CA LEU A 440 -4.69 17.89 -1.21
C LEU A 440 -5.23 19.31 -1.34
N VAL A 441 -6.44 19.45 -1.87
CA VAL A 441 -7.15 20.73 -2.00
C VAL A 441 -8.50 20.62 -1.31
N ASN A 442 -8.77 21.54 -0.39
CA ASN A 442 -10.11 21.79 0.12
C ASN A 442 -10.77 22.82 -0.79
N VAL A 443 -11.93 22.49 -1.32
CA VAL A 443 -12.55 23.23 -2.43
C VAL A 443 -13.93 23.76 -2.02
N GLU A 444 -14.16 25.04 -2.21
CA GLU A 444 -15.51 25.60 -2.16
C GLU A 444 -16.23 25.28 -3.46
N GLY A 445 -17.38 24.61 -3.37
CA GLY A 445 -18.12 24.18 -4.55
C GLY A 445 -19.31 23.30 -4.24
N ASP A 446 -20.09 22.99 -5.26
CA ASP A 446 -21.29 22.17 -5.17
C ASP A 446 -20.93 20.66 -5.18
N LYS A 447 -21.69 19.88 -4.41
CA LYS A 447 -21.59 18.40 -4.35
C LYS A 447 -21.70 17.71 -5.73
N VAL A 448 -22.28 18.37 -6.72
CA VAL A 448 -22.37 17.88 -8.11
C VAL A 448 -20.99 17.64 -8.74
N ASN A 449 -19.93 18.21 -8.15
CA ASN A 449 -18.55 18.06 -8.58
C ASN A 449 -17.88 16.79 -8.03
N ILE A 450 -18.49 16.10 -7.07
CA ILE A 450 -17.94 14.85 -6.55
C ILE A 450 -17.85 13.81 -7.68
N GLY A 451 -16.68 13.19 -7.83
CA GLY A 451 -16.35 12.25 -8.90
C GLY A 451 -15.95 12.89 -10.22
N LYS A 452 -15.78 14.21 -10.26
CA LYS A 452 -15.34 14.94 -11.47
C LYS A 452 -13.94 15.52 -11.27
N ILE A 453 -13.22 15.66 -12.37
CA ILE A 453 -12.02 16.49 -12.46
C ILE A 453 -12.50 17.90 -12.85
N VAL A 454 -12.27 18.87 -11.96
CA VAL A 454 -12.70 20.27 -12.15
C VAL A 454 -11.50 21.21 -12.04
N ASN A 455 -11.55 22.32 -12.74
CA ASN A 455 -10.57 23.39 -12.61
C ASN A 455 -10.81 24.16 -11.32
N VAL A 456 -9.77 24.25 -10.47
CA VAL A 456 -9.82 24.94 -9.18
C VAL A 456 -8.78 26.05 -9.16
N HIS A 457 -9.21 27.27 -8.87
CA HIS A 457 -8.34 28.39 -8.57
C HIS A 457 -7.85 28.26 -7.12
N ILE A 458 -6.53 28.12 -6.92
CA ILE A 458 -5.92 28.00 -5.60
C ILE A 458 -5.79 29.36 -4.96
N THR A 459 -6.52 29.59 -3.87
CA THR A 459 -6.60 30.88 -3.17
C THR A 459 -5.67 30.98 -1.97
N ASP A 460 -5.39 29.84 -1.31
CA ASP A 460 -4.48 29.78 -0.17
C ASP A 460 -3.71 28.45 -0.16
N VAL A 461 -2.53 28.45 0.44
CA VAL A 461 -1.66 27.30 0.54
C VAL A 461 -1.16 27.11 1.98
N LYS A 462 -1.12 25.85 2.43
CA LYS A 462 -0.61 25.42 3.73
C LYS A 462 0.48 24.38 3.52
N THR A 463 1.14 23.95 4.57
CA THR A 463 2.19 22.93 4.48
C THR A 463 1.66 21.61 3.88
N TRP A 464 0.45 21.18 4.27
CA TRP A 464 -0.09 19.86 3.94
C TRP A 464 -1.33 19.89 3.04
N SER A 465 -1.89 21.05 2.80
CA SER A 465 -3.10 21.22 1.98
C SER A 465 -3.12 22.58 1.32
N MET A 466 -4.00 22.72 0.35
CA MET A 466 -4.32 23.98 -0.31
C MET A 466 -5.82 24.25 -0.17
N GLU A 467 -6.22 25.48 -0.37
CA GLU A 467 -7.62 25.92 -0.45
C GLU A 467 -7.88 26.51 -1.82
N GLY A 468 -9.07 26.34 -2.33
CA GLY A 468 -9.43 26.89 -3.63
C GLY A 468 -10.94 26.88 -3.88
N GLU A 469 -11.31 27.43 -5.01
CA GLU A 469 -12.69 27.51 -5.47
C GLU A 469 -12.81 27.00 -6.91
N VAL A 470 -13.94 26.35 -7.22
CA VAL A 470 -14.20 25.85 -8.56
C VAL A 470 -14.34 27.03 -9.51
N VAL A 471 -13.53 27.04 -10.57
CA VAL A 471 -13.68 28.01 -11.65
C VAL A 471 -14.87 27.55 -12.50
N SER A 472 -15.97 28.29 -12.43
CA SER A 472 -17.08 28.09 -13.37
C SER A 472 -16.61 28.45 -14.77
N ASP A 473 -16.81 27.55 -15.73
CA ASP A 473 -16.71 27.93 -17.13
C ASP A 473 -17.69 29.12 -17.36
N ARG A 474 -17.16 30.35 -17.35
CA ARG A 474 -17.93 31.46 -17.81
C ARG A 474 -18.22 31.18 -19.29
N LYS A 475 -19.47 30.85 -19.58
CA LYS A 475 -20.02 30.78 -20.94
C LYS A 475 -19.73 32.05 -21.74
#